data_493d23c1a2e52baca0df5e85fb42b1fe
#
_entry.id   493d23c1a2e52baca0df5e85fb42b1fe
#
_cell.length_a   1.000
_cell.length_b   1.000
_cell.length_c   1.000
_cell.angle_alpha   90.00
_cell.angle_beta   90.00
_cell.angle_gamma   90.00
#
_symmetry.space_group_name_H-M   'P 1'
#
loop_
_entity.id
_entity.type
_entity.pdbx_description
1 polymer ?
#
loop_
_entity_poly.entity_id
_entity_poly.type
_entity_poly.pdbx_seq_one_letter_code
_entity_poly.pdbx_strand_id
1 'polypeptide(L)'
;RLRVALGRDARISGEALSDLVVSTLRFQGIDVLDLGLSTTPTVEMMVPWEGCDGGIILTASHNPGEWNALKLLNARGEFLSAEDGAKILAARAAGTFEFAPVSELGRRIAVTDGIERHIQAILNLDLVDVEAIRARGFAVALDAVASTGGIAIPMLLEALGVQRIEGLYCEPTGHFPHNPEPLRKHLDEICALVPETKCDLGIVVDPDVDRLVFVSENGELFGEEYTLVAVADYLLQQPAGHVGSNLSSSRALRDIAERHQSTYSAS
;
A
#
# COMPACT_ATOMS: atom_id res chain seq x y z
N ARG A 1 -16.43 -20.20 11.21
CA ARG A 1 -15.47 -19.49 12.07
C ARG A 1 -15.04 -18.23 11.36
N LEU A 2 -15.02 -17.09 12.04
CA LEU A 2 -14.54 -15.82 11.48
C LEU A 2 -13.05 -15.89 11.18
N ARG A 3 -12.64 -15.16 10.13
CA ARG A 3 -11.26 -15.07 9.66
C ARG A 3 -10.87 -13.61 9.44
N VAL A 4 -9.67 -13.24 9.85
CA VAL A 4 -9.13 -11.88 9.68
C VAL A 4 -7.76 -11.99 9.02
N ALA A 5 -7.55 -11.26 7.92
CA ALA A 5 -6.22 -11.07 7.35
C ALA A 5 -5.45 -10.03 8.16
N LEU A 6 -4.19 -10.27 8.46
CA LEU A 6 -3.33 -9.36 9.21
C LEU A 6 -2.02 -9.15 8.47
N GLY A 7 -1.69 -7.90 8.16
CA GLY A 7 -0.38 -7.50 7.66
C GLY A 7 0.17 -6.33 8.46
N ARG A 8 1.46 -6.04 8.29
CA ARG A 8 2.11 -4.91 8.95
C ARG A 8 3.20 -4.29 8.09
N ASP A 9 3.50 -3.03 8.34
CA ASP A 9 4.72 -2.41 7.86
C ASP A 9 5.94 -2.83 8.71
N ALA A 10 7.12 -2.28 8.43
CA ALA A 10 8.34 -2.66 9.11
C ALA A 10 8.61 -1.91 10.42
N ARG A 11 7.69 -1.06 10.92
CA ARG A 11 7.88 -0.32 12.18
C ARG A 11 8.34 -1.25 13.30
N ILE A 12 9.30 -0.80 14.09
CA ILE A 12 9.94 -1.58 15.16
C ILE A 12 8.90 -2.14 16.14
N SER A 13 7.86 -1.37 16.47
CA SER A 13 6.77 -1.82 17.35
C SER A 13 5.82 -2.83 16.70
N GLY A 14 5.92 -3.03 15.37
CA GLY A 14 4.96 -3.81 14.59
C GLY A 14 4.87 -5.27 15.01
N GLU A 15 5.99 -5.92 15.28
CA GLU A 15 6.03 -7.34 15.68
C GLU A 15 5.30 -7.56 17.02
N ALA A 16 5.66 -6.79 18.04
CA ALA A 16 5.04 -6.91 19.36
C ALA A 16 3.53 -6.60 19.32
N LEU A 17 3.11 -5.58 18.54
CA LEU A 17 1.70 -5.27 18.36
C LEU A 17 0.97 -6.37 17.58
N SER A 18 1.61 -6.96 16.57
CA SER A 18 1.07 -8.10 15.84
C SER A 18 0.76 -9.28 16.76
N ASP A 19 1.69 -9.64 17.64
CA ASP A 19 1.50 -10.73 18.59
C ASP A 19 0.33 -10.47 19.55
N LEU A 20 0.16 -9.23 20.03
CA LEU A 20 -0.98 -8.83 20.85
C LEU A 20 -2.31 -8.95 20.08
N VAL A 21 -2.37 -8.43 18.86
CA VAL A 21 -3.57 -8.49 18.01
C VAL A 21 -3.91 -9.94 17.68
N VAL A 22 -2.95 -10.73 17.21
CA VAL A 22 -3.14 -12.14 16.90
C VAL A 22 -3.65 -12.91 18.10
N SER A 23 -3.03 -12.73 19.27
CA SER A 23 -3.44 -13.42 20.50
C SER A 23 -4.87 -13.05 20.89
N THR A 24 -5.20 -11.75 20.83
CA THR A 24 -6.54 -11.24 21.17
C THR A 24 -7.62 -11.84 20.26
N LEU A 25 -7.41 -11.83 18.94
CA LEU A 25 -8.35 -12.40 17.97
C LEU A 25 -8.52 -13.91 18.18
N ARG A 26 -7.42 -14.62 18.42
CA ARG A 26 -7.47 -16.06 18.69
C ARG A 26 -8.25 -16.41 19.96
N PHE A 27 -8.10 -15.62 21.02
CA PHE A 27 -8.91 -15.79 22.23
C PHE A 27 -10.39 -15.53 22.02
N GLN A 28 -10.76 -14.78 20.97
CA GLN A 28 -12.14 -14.60 20.55
C GLN A 28 -12.63 -15.68 19.56
N GLY A 29 -11.83 -16.73 19.30
CA GLY A 29 -12.19 -17.80 18.39
C GLY A 29 -12.02 -17.45 16.91
N ILE A 30 -11.32 -16.36 16.58
CA ILE A 30 -11.13 -15.88 15.22
C ILE A 30 -9.82 -16.45 14.67
N ASP A 31 -9.86 -17.03 13.48
CA ASP A 31 -8.66 -17.45 12.75
C ASP A 31 -7.97 -16.21 12.15
N VAL A 32 -6.66 -16.12 12.28
CA VAL A 32 -5.85 -15.02 11.74
C VAL A 32 -4.97 -15.55 10.61
N LEU A 33 -5.15 -14.99 9.41
CA LEU A 33 -4.26 -15.18 8.27
C LEU A 33 -3.18 -14.12 8.36
N ASP A 34 -1.98 -14.54 8.76
CA ASP A 34 -0.85 -13.67 9.03
C ASP A 34 0.04 -13.55 7.79
N LEU A 35 0.02 -12.38 7.19
CA LEU A 35 0.81 -12.01 6.00
C LEU A 35 2.22 -11.49 6.37
N GLY A 36 2.49 -11.29 7.67
CA GLY A 36 3.77 -10.72 8.12
C GLY A 36 4.00 -9.30 7.61
N LEU A 37 5.21 -9.03 7.12
CA LEU A 37 5.53 -7.79 6.43
C LEU A 37 4.79 -7.75 5.09
N SER A 38 3.91 -6.78 4.93
CA SER A 38 3.05 -6.66 3.76
C SER A 38 2.69 -5.20 3.49
N THR A 39 2.30 -4.91 2.26
CA THR A 39 1.81 -3.58 1.90
C THR A 39 0.32 -3.45 2.21
N THR A 40 -0.16 -2.23 2.46
CA THR A 40 -1.59 -1.96 2.63
C THR A 40 -2.41 -2.52 1.45
N PRO A 41 -2.11 -2.23 0.17
CA PRO A 41 -2.89 -2.76 -0.94
C PRO A 41 -2.82 -4.29 -1.06
N THR A 42 -1.72 -4.93 -0.66
CA THR A 42 -1.66 -6.40 -0.62
C THR A 42 -2.65 -6.98 0.39
N VAL A 43 -2.73 -6.41 1.61
CA VAL A 43 -3.69 -6.88 2.62
C VAL A 43 -5.13 -6.67 2.14
N GLU A 44 -5.43 -5.51 1.53
CA GLU A 44 -6.74 -5.21 0.94
C GLU A 44 -7.17 -6.27 -0.06
N MET A 45 -6.27 -6.68 -0.97
CA MET A 45 -6.55 -7.72 -1.96
C MET A 45 -6.70 -9.11 -1.32
N MET A 46 -5.87 -9.43 -0.32
CA MET A 46 -5.90 -10.75 0.33
C MET A 46 -7.18 -11.00 1.14
N VAL A 47 -7.84 -9.96 1.68
CA VAL A 47 -9.10 -10.12 2.42
C VAL A 47 -10.15 -10.85 1.59
N PRO A 48 -10.60 -10.37 0.42
CA PRO A 48 -11.57 -11.08 -0.40
C PRO A 48 -11.01 -12.36 -1.04
N TRP A 49 -9.74 -12.41 -1.42
CA TRP A 49 -9.15 -13.61 -2.03
C TRP A 49 -9.11 -14.81 -1.11
N GLU A 50 -8.91 -14.59 0.18
CA GLU A 50 -8.91 -15.64 1.20
C GLU A 50 -10.28 -15.84 1.85
N GLY A 51 -11.30 -15.09 1.44
CA GLY A 51 -12.63 -15.15 2.03
C GLY A 51 -12.61 -14.77 3.51
N CYS A 52 -11.82 -13.76 3.87
CA CYS A 52 -11.79 -13.22 5.22
C CYS A 52 -12.99 -12.32 5.48
N ASP A 53 -13.46 -12.29 6.74
CA ASP A 53 -14.56 -11.44 7.21
C ASP A 53 -14.10 -9.98 7.42
N GLY A 54 -12.79 -9.75 7.40
CA GLY A 54 -12.17 -8.44 7.49
C GLY A 54 -10.65 -8.51 7.48
N GLY A 55 -10.02 -7.34 7.57
CA GLY A 55 -8.56 -7.22 7.62
C GLY A 55 -8.09 -6.19 8.62
N ILE A 56 -6.85 -6.33 9.05
CA ILE A 56 -6.15 -5.39 9.91
C ILE A 56 -4.76 -5.13 9.33
N ILE A 57 -4.37 -3.87 9.21
CA ILE A 57 -3.02 -3.49 8.84
C ILE A 57 -2.42 -2.70 10.00
N LEU A 58 -1.29 -3.19 10.51
CA LEU A 58 -0.52 -2.54 11.56
C LEU A 58 0.46 -1.57 10.90
N THR A 59 0.10 -0.31 10.87
CA THR A 59 0.87 0.78 10.28
C THR A 59 0.37 2.12 10.78
N ALA A 60 1.23 3.12 10.79
CA ALA A 60 0.84 4.53 10.91
C ALA A 60 1.15 5.31 9.62
N SER A 61 1.25 4.59 8.47
CA SER A 61 1.53 5.16 7.15
C SER A 61 2.77 6.07 7.20
N HIS A 62 2.64 7.30 6.78
CA HIS A 62 3.70 8.31 6.70
C HIS A 62 4.05 9.00 8.05
N ASN A 63 3.41 8.62 9.17
CA ASN A 63 3.76 9.19 10.47
C ASN A 63 5.15 8.72 10.92
N PRO A 64 5.84 9.50 11.79
CA PRO A 64 7.15 9.12 12.34
C PRO A 64 7.18 7.73 12.98
N GLY A 65 8.38 7.16 13.13
CA GLY A 65 8.60 5.76 13.53
C GLY A 65 8.06 5.36 14.90
N GLU A 66 7.89 6.32 15.82
CA GLU A 66 7.31 6.11 17.16
C GLU A 66 5.79 5.87 17.15
N TRP A 67 5.11 6.20 16.06
CA TRP A 67 3.67 5.96 15.91
C TRP A 67 3.41 4.57 15.33
N ASN A 68 2.29 3.98 15.74
CA ASN A 68 1.70 2.83 15.08
C ASN A 68 0.18 2.87 15.27
N ALA A 69 -0.55 2.21 14.38
CA ALA A 69 -2.01 2.22 14.39
C ALA A 69 -2.59 0.95 13.76
N LEU A 70 -3.91 0.85 13.79
CA LEU A 70 -4.68 -0.20 13.14
C LEU A 70 -5.49 0.42 12.00
N LYS A 71 -5.19 0.08 10.75
CA LYS A 71 -6.11 0.28 9.64
C LYS A 71 -7.05 -0.93 9.58
N LEU A 72 -8.35 -0.69 9.59
CA LEU A 72 -9.36 -1.75 9.66
C LEU A 72 -10.10 -1.86 8.33
N LEU A 73 -10.24 -3.09 7.83
CA LEU A 73 -10.87 -3.40 6.56
C LEU A 73 -12.12 -4.25 6.76
N ASN A 74 -13.12 -4.03 5.91
CA ASN A 74 -14.31 -4.87 5.80
C ASN A 74 -14.02 -6.14 4.97
N ALA A 75 -15.01 -7.01 4.81
CA ALA A 75 -14.87 -8.27 4.05
C ALA A 75 -14.60 -8.08 2.55
N ARG A 76 -14.73 -6.86 2.01
CA ARG A 76 -14.38 -6.53 0.62
C ARG A 76 -12.95 -6.02 0.48
N GLY A 77 -12.20 -5.92 1.58
CA GLY A 77 -10.86 -5.33 1.58
C GLY A 77 -10.86 -3.79 1.57
N GLU A 78 -11.98 -3.14 1.82
CA GLU A 78 -12.10 -1.68 1.86
C GLU A 78 -11.99 -1.16 3.29
N PHE A 79 -11.51 0.06 3.47
CA PHE A 79 -11.53 0.71 4.79
C PHE A 79 -12.95 0.79 5.35
N LEU A 80 -13.06 0.67 6.67
CA LEU A 80 -14.34 0.76 7.36
C LEU A 80 -15.00 2.13 7.14
N SER A 81 -16.30 2.11 6.95
CA SER A 81 -17.11 3.33 6.93
C SER A 81 -17.14 4.03 8.29
N ALA A 82 -17.52 5.31 8.31
CA ALA A 82 -17.76 6.03 9.58
C ALA A 82 -18.80 5.35 10.44
N GLU A 83 -19.82 4.73 9.84
CA GLU A 83 -20.86 3.97 10.54
C GLU A 83 -20.27 2.72 11.22
N ASP A 84 -19.43 1.95 10.52
CA ASP A 84 -18.78 0.77 11.09
C ASP A 84 -17.78 1.14 12.18
N GLY A 85 -17.05 2.23 11.99
CA GLY A 85 -16.18 2.81 13.01
C GLY A 85 -16.96 3.18 14.29
N ALA A 86 -18.14 3.77 14.15
CA ALA A 86 -19.00 4.10 15.28
C ALA A 86 -19.49 2.84 16.03
N LYS A 87 -19.79 1.75 15.32
CA LYS A 87 -20.16 0.45 15.95
C LYS A 87 -19.01 -0.11 16.78
N ILE A 88 -17.78 -0.04 16.28
CA ILE A 88 -16.58 -0.49 17.01
C ILE A 88 -16.36 0.34 18.28
N LEU A 89 -16.48 1.67 18.17
CA LEU A 89 -16.37 2.56 19.33
C LEU A 89 -17.45 2.28 20.39
N ALA A 90 -18.69 2.01 19.95
CA ALA A 90 -19.78 1.62 20.85
C ALA A 90 -19.52 0.28 21.55
N ALA A 91 -19.03 -0.73 20.81
CA ALA A 91 -18.65 -2.03 21.38
C ALA A 91 -17.53 -1.89 22.41
N ARG A 92 -16.51 -1.05 22.10
CA ARG A 92 -15.44 -0.71 23.05
C ARG A 92 -15.98 -0.07 24.32
N ALA A 93 -16.89 0.89 24.19
CA ALA A 93 -17.48 1.60 25.33
C ALA A 93 -18.34 0.68 26.20
N ALA A 94 -19.04 -0.29 25.62
CA ALA A 94 -19.83 -1.28 26.33
C ALA A 94 -18.97 -2.26 27.14
N GLY A 95 -17.72 -2.49 26.76
CA GLY A 95 -16.76 -3.32 27.49
C GLY A 95 -17.15 -4.80 27.59
N THR A 96 -18.11 -5.26 26.78
CA THR A 96 -18.61 -6.65 26.78
C THR A 96 -17.79 -7.46 25.78
N PHE A 97 -16.73 -8.11 26.26
CA PHE A 97 -15.92 -9.01 25.45
C PHE A 97 -16.12 -10.45 25.94
N GLU A 98 -16.46 -11.34 25.03
CA GLU A 98 -16.56 -12.77 25.32
C GLU A 98 -15.34 -13.49 24.71
N PHE A 99 -14.72 -14.34 25.51
CA PHE A 99 -13.62 -15.19 25.03
C PHE A 99 -14.16 -16.56 24.67
N ALA A 100 -13.61 -17.15 23.63
CA ALA A 100 -13.93 -18.50 23.21
C ALA A 100 -13.47 -19.54 24.23
N PRO A 101 -14.16 -20.67 24.36
CA PRO A 101 -13.66 -21.84 25.10
C PRO A 101 -12.29 -22.27 24.57
N VAL A 102 -11.45 -22.88 25.41
CA VAL A 102 -10.10 -23.32 25.02
C VAL A 102 -10.10 -24.24 23.79
N SER A 103 -11.14 -25.08 23.64
CA SER A 103 -11.34 -25.96 22.47
C SER A 103 -11.70 -25.22 21.18
N GLU A 104 -12.06 -23.94 21.27
CA GLU A 104 -12.53 -23.11 20.14
C GLU A 104 -11.63 -21.92 19.84
N LEU A 105 -10.46 -21.85 20.45
CA LEU A 105 -9.48 -20.80 20.15
C LEU A 105 -9.17 -20.75 18.64
N GLY A 106 -8.99 -19.53 18.12
CA GLY A 106 -8.58 -19.30 16.75
C GLY A 106 -7.17 -19.78 16.46
N ARG A 107 -6.84 -19.92 15.19
CA ARG A 107 -5.51 -20.33 14.71
C ARG A 107 -4.77 -19.14 14.12
N ARG A 108 -3.45 -19.13 14.21
CA ARG A 108 -2.56 -18.29 13.40
C ARG A 108 -2.12 -19.11 12.19
N ILE A 109 -2.38 -18.62 11.00
CA ILE A 109 -2.09 -19.28 9.72
C ILE A 109 -1.17 -18.35 8.95
N ALA A 110 0.09 -18.77 8.74
CA ALA A 110 1.02 -17.97 7.95
C ALA A 110 0.66 -18.04 6.47
N VAL A 111 0.65 -16.86 5.81
CA VAL A 111 0.47 -16.71 4.37
C VAL A 111 1.68 -15.94 3.85
N THR A 112 2.52 -16.61 3.07
CA THR A 112 3.84 -16.09 2.68
C THR A 112 3.93 -15.63 1.23
N ASP A 113 2.87 -15.82 0.45
CA ASP A 113 2.81 -15.54 -1.00
C ASP A 113 1.88 -14.36 -1.36
N GLY A 114 1.50 -13.54 -0.37
CA GLY A 114 0.53 -12.47 -0.59
C GLY A 114 1.02 -11.40 -1.57
N ILE A 115 2.29 -10.99 -1.46
CA ILE A 115 2.91 -10.01 -2.35
C ILE A 115 3.03 -10.58 -3.76
N GLU A 116 3.50 -11.81 -3.91
CA GLU A 116 3.63 -12.48 -5.20
C GLU A 116 2.29 -12.60 -5.93
N ARG A 117 1.24 -12.99 -5.22
CA ARG A 117 -0.11 -13.07 -5.77
C ARG A 117 -0.64 -11.71 -6.20
N HIS A 118 -0.37 -10.66 -5.41
CA HIS A 118 -0.73 -9.30 -5.78
C HIS A 118 0.01 -8.86 -7.05
N ILE A 119 1.33 -9.11 -7.14
CA ILE A 119 2.13 -8.84 -8.33
C ILE A 119 1.54 -9.56 -9.55
N GLN A 120 1.20 -10.85 -9.42
CA GLN A 120 0.59 -11.60 -10.53
C GLN A 120 -0.75 -10.99 -10.98
N ALA A 121 -1.55 -10.48 -10.06
CA ALA A 121 -2.79 -9.77 -10.40
C ALA A 121 -2.51 -8.48 -11.18
N ILE A 122 -1.47 -7.72 -10.80
CA ILE A 122 -1.04 -6.53 -11.53
C ILE A 122 -0.60 -6.88 -12.95
N LEU A 123 0.25 -7.91 -13.11
CA LEU A 123 0.74 -8.35 -14.42
C LEU A 123 -0.37 -8.83 -15.36
N ASN A 124 -1.48 -9.29 -14.81
CA ASN A 124 -2.66 -9.76 -15.56
C ASN A 124 -3.65 -8.65 -15.91
N LEU A 125 -3.40 -7.40 -15.55
CA LEU A 125 -4.25 -6.28 -15.96
C LEU A 125 -4.03 -5.98 -17.45
N ASP A 126 -5.09 -5.88 -18.22
CA ASP A 126 -5.05 -5.52 -19.65
C ASP A 126 -4.34 -4.18 -19.92
N LEU A 127 -4.26 -3.34 -18.89
CA LEU A 127 -3.62 -2.02 -18.91
C LEU A 127 -2.09 -2.08 -18.73
N VAL A 128 -1.54 -3.22 -18.32
CA VAL A 128 -0.12 -3.41 -18.05
C VAL A 128 0.53 -4.15 -19.23
N ASP A 129 1.18 -3.41 -20.10
CA ASP A 129 1.93 -3.98 -21.22
C ASP A 129 3.35 -4.36 -20.78
N VAL A 130 3.48 -5.55 -20.20
CA VAL A 130 4.75 -6.10 -19.67
C VAL A 130 5.82 -6.17 -20.77
N GLU A 131 5.44 -6.52 -22.01
CA GLU A 131 6.39 -6.66 -23.12
C GLU A 131 6.93 -5.29 -23.54
N ALA A 132 6.10 -4.26 -23.60
CA ALA A 132 6.53 -2.90 -23.88
C ALA A 132 7.47 -2.35 -22.79
N ILE A 133 7.14 -2.60 -21.51
CA ILE A 133 7.97 -2.20 -20.36
C ILE A 133 9.34 -2.88 -20.44
N ARG A 134 9.36 -4.19 -20.67
CA ARG A 134 10.59 -4.98 -20.82
C ARG A 134 11.44 -4.52 -21.99
N ALA A 135 10.82 -4.29 -23.14
CA ALA A 135 11.51 -3.84 -24.36
C ALA A 135 12.13 -2.44 -24.19
N ARG A 136 11.53 -1.57 -23.37
CA ARG A 136 12.08 -0.25 -23.07
C ARG A 136 13.38 -0.31 -22.25
N GLY A 137 13.55 -1.34 -21.41
CA GLY A 137 14.77 -1.55 -20.64
C GLY A 137 15.02 -0.48 -19.58
N PHE A 138 14.00 -0.14 -18.81
CA PHE A 138 14.07 0.90 -17.78
C PHE A 138 15.15 0.64 -16.73
N ALA A 139 15.77 1.74 -16.28
CA ALA A 139 16.56 1.82 -15.06
C ALA A 139 15.81 2.68 -14.04
N VAL A 140 15.58 2.17 -12.83
CA VAL A 140 14.74 2.81 -11.81
C VAL A 140 15.53 3.00 -10.53
N ALA A 141 15.46 4.20 -9.94
CA ALA A 141 15.87 4.42 -8.56
C ALA A 141 14.67 4.21 -7.63
N LEU A 142 14.89 3.59 -6.48
CA LEU A 142 13.81 3.29 -5.52
C LEU A 142 14.20 3.78 -4.13
N ASP A 143 13.31 4.54 -3.48
CA ASP A 143 13.38 4.82 -2.05
C ASP A 143 12.19 4.14 -1.35
N ALA A 144 12.50 3.15 -0.51
CA ALA A 144 11.52 2.33 0.22
C ALA A 144 11.46 2.64 1.72
N VAL A 145 12.11 3.71 2.16
CA VAL A 145 12.12 4.24 3.54
C VAL A 145 12.33 3.18 4.62
N ALA A 146 13.15 2.17 4.33
CA ALA A 146 13.47 1.01 5.18
C ALA A 146 12.21 0.25 5.67
N SER A 147 11.22 0.10 4.78
CA SER A 147 9.97 -0.60 5.07
C SER A 147 9.55 -1.58 3.96
N THR A 148 8.28 -1.96 3.94
CA THR A 148 7.75 -3.05 3.09
C THR A 148 7.85 -2.77 1.59
N GLY A 149 8.00 -1.50 1.19
CA GLY A 149 8.32 -1.12 -0.18
C GLY A 149 9.62 -1.74 -0.70
N GLY A 150 10.61 -1.96 0.19
CA GLY A 150 11.87 -2.62 -0.15
C GLY A 150 11.74 -4.11 -0.48
N ILE A 151 10.63 -4.72 -0.12
CA ILE A 151 10.28 -6.09 -0.52
C ILE A 151 9.43 -6.07 -1.79
N ALA A 152 8.29 -5.37 -1.76
CA ALA A 152 7.27 -5.47 -2.80
C ALA A 152 7.67 -4.79 -4.11
N ILE A 153 8.30 -3.61 -4.06
CA ILE A 153 8.60 -2.85 -5.27
C ILE A 153 9.71 -3.48 -6.12
N PRO A 154 10.86 -3.93 -5.56
CA PRO A 154 11.86 -4.66 -6.36
C PRO A 154 11.27 -5.90 -7.03
N MET A 155 10.47 -6.72 -6.33
CA MET A 155 9.81 -7.90 -6.89
C MET A 155 8.86 -7.54 -8.05
N LEU A 156 8.09 -6.44 -7.93
CA LEU A 156 7.23 -5.95 -9.00
C LEU A 156 8.05 -5.47 -10.20
N LEU A 157 9.08 -4.67 -9.97
CA LEU A 157 9.93 -4.13 -11.03
C LEU A 157 10.67 -5.24 -11.79
N GLU A 158 11.19 -6.24 -11.09
CA GLU A 158 11.81 -7.43 -11.69
C GLU A 158 10.81 -8.22 -12.54
N ALA A 159 9.59 -8.43 -12.03
CA ALA A 159 8.53 -9.13 -12.76
C ALA A 159 8.10 -8.37 -14.03
N LEU A 160 8.10 -7.04 -13.98
CA LEU A 160 7.89 -6.15 -15.14
C LEU A 160 9.07 -6.14 -16.13
N GLY A 161 10.22 -6.70 -15.74
CA GLY A 161 11.41 -6.77 -16.59
C GLY A 161 12.28 -5.51 -16.58
N VAL A 162 12.21 -4.72 -15.49
CA VAL A 162 13.15 -3.60 -15.25
C VAL A 162 14.55 -4.15 -15.12
N GLN A 163 15.49 -3.59 -15.87
CA GLN A 163 16.84 -4.14 -15.99
C GLN A 163 17.78 -3.72 -14.85
N ARG A 164 17.55 -2.56 -14.27
CA ARG A 164 18.42 -2.02 -13.22
C ARG A 164 17.59 -1.28 -12.18
N ILE A 165 17.81 -1.64 -10.92
CA ILE A 165 17.18 -1.01 -9.75
C ILE A 165 18.29 -0.47 -8.84
N GLU A 166 18.32 0.84 -8.64
CA GLU A 166 19.20 1.52 -7.68
C GLU A 166 18.42 1.78 -6.40
N GLY A 167 18.60 0.93 -5.41
CA GLY A 167 17.81 0.95 -4.18
C GLY A 167 18.40 1.84 -3.09
N LEU A 168 17.60 2.75 -2.55
CA LEU A 168 17.81 3.43 -1.27
C LEU A 168 16.87 2.80 -0.24
N TYR A 169 17.42 2.45 0.92
CA TYR A 169 16.63 2.03 2.08
C TYR A 169 15.64 0.89 1.81
N CYS A 170 16.06 -0.11 1.01
CA CYS A 170 15.22 -1.26 0.66
C CYS A 170 15.22 -2.36 1.73
N GLU A 171 16.14 -2.36 2.69
CA GLU A 171 16.11 -3.30 3.80
C GLU A 171 15.02 -2.91 4.81
N PRO A 172 14.03 -3.77 5.10
CA PRO A 172 12.85 -3.42 5.91
C PRO A 172 13.17 -3.44 7.41
N THR A 173 14.09 -2.59 7.85
CA THR A 173 14.54 -2.52 9.24
C THR A 173 13.58 -1.80 10.18
N GLY A 174 12.67 -0.99 9.63
CA GLY A 174 11.77 -0.12 10.39
C GLY A 174 12.44 1.11 11.01
N HIS A 175 13.75 1.28 10.78
CA HIS A 175 14.49 2.49 11.15
C HIS A 175 14.46 3.45 9.97
N PHE A 176 13.48 4.35 9.96
CA PHE A 176 13.29 5.28 8.85
C PHE A 176 14.44 6.29 8.79
N PRO A 177 15.23 6.32 7.69
CA PRO A 177 16.41 7.18 7.58
C PRO A 177 16.06 8.66 7.40
N HIS A 178 14.86 8.94 6.91
CA HIS A 178 14.28 10.28 6.78
C HIS A 178 12.80 10.24 7.20
N ASN A 179 12.15 11.39 7.24
CA ASN A 179 10.71 11.43 7.51
C ASN A 179 9.97 10.63 6.43
N PRO A 180 9.13 9.64 6.83
CA PRO A 180 8.50 8.72 5.88
C PRO A 180 7.38 9.36 5.02
N GLU A 181 7.03 10.62 5.27
CA GLU A 181 6.14 11.35 4.38
C GLU A 181 6.89 11.75 3.11
N PRO A 182 6.46 11.33 1.90
CA PRO A 182 7.21 11.50 0.67
C PRO A 182 7.08 12.94 0.09
N LEU A 183 7.45 13.93 0.89
CA LEU A 183 7.48 15.34 0.50
C LEU A 183 8.87 15.73 -0.03
N ARG A 184 8.94 16.69 -0.96
CA ARG A 184 10.20 17.16 -1.58
C ARG A 184 11.33 17.42 -0.57
N LYS A 185 11.01 18.03 0.58
CA LYS A 185 11.99 18.36 1.64
C LYS A 185 12.66 17.15 2.31
N HIS A 186 12.16 15.94 2.06
CA HIS A 186 12.66 14.68 2.64
C HIS A 186 13.32 13.76 1.61
N LEU A 187 13.35 14.16 0.32
CA LEU A 187 13.70 13.31 -0.81
C LEU A 187 14.96 13.79 -1.55
N ASP A 188 15.83 14.54 -0.88
CA ASP A 188 17.05 15.08 -1.53
C ASP A 188 17.97 13.98 -2.06
N GLU A 189 18.09 12.84 -1.34
CA GLU A 189 18.99 11.76 -1.74
C GLU A 189 18.53 11.07 -3.03
N ILE A 190 17.26 10.68 -3.14
CA ILE A 190 16.78 10.06 -4.38
C ILE A 190 16.75 11.05 -5.55
N CYS A 191 16.42 12.32 -5.29
CA CYS A 191 16.47 13.38 -6.30
C CYS A 191 17.89 13.61 -6.85
N ALA A 192 18.92 13.39 -6.04
CA ALA A 192 20.32 13.40 -6.49
C ALA A 192 20.70 12.08 -7.18
N LEU A 193 20.26 10.94 -6.65
CA LEU A 193 20.61 9.60 -7.14
C LEU A 193 20.13 9.37 -8.58
N VAL A 194 18.90 9.78 -8.92
CA VAL A 194 18.30 9.53 -10.25
C VAL A 194 19.19 10.06 -11.38
N PRO A 195 19.58 11.35 -11.44
CA PRO A 195 20.45 11.84 -12.49
C PRO A 195 21.90 11.33 -12.37
N GLU A 196 22.42 11.13 -11.15
CA GLU A 196 23.78 10.62 -10.93
C GLU A 196 23.95 9.22 -11.51
N THR A 197 22.99 8.34 -11.29
CA THR A 197 22.98 6.96 -11.78
C THR A 197 22.38 6.82 -13.17
N LYS A 198 21.87 7.91 -13.75
CA LYS A 198 21.19 7.92 -15.05
C LYS A 198 20.00 6.93 -15.07
N CYS A 199 19.22 6.93 -14.02
CA CYS A 199 17.94 6.24 -14.00
C CYS A 199 16.92 7.01 -14.84
N ASP A 200 16.00 6.28 -15.47
CA ASP A 200 14.92 6.87 -16.27
C ASP A 200 13.86 7.53 -15.36
N LEU A 201 13.70 7.02 -14.13
CA LEU A 201 12.81 7.59 -13.11
C LEU A 201 13.21 7.12 -11.72
N GLY A 202 12.75 7.85 -10.72
CA GLY A 202 12.75 7.44 -9.31
C GLY A 202 11.35 7.11 -8.83
N ILE A 203 11.24 6.11 -7.97
CA ILE A 203 10.02 5.70 -7.27
C ILE A 203 10.24 5.89 -5.78
N VAL A 204 9.32 6.58 -5.11
CA VAL A 204 9.33 6.75 -3.66
C VAL A 204 8.00 6.25 -3.12
N VAL A 205 8.06 5.42 -2.10
CA VAL A 205 6.88 4.91 -1.41
C VAL A 205 6.96 5.16 0.10
N ASP A 206 5.82 5.29 0.75
CA ASP A 206 5.75 5.37 2.20
C ASP A 206 5.81 3.96 2.86
N PRO A 207 5.89 3.86 4.19
CA PRO A 207 6.15 2.59 4.87
C PRO A 207 5.21 1.43 4.56
N ASP A 208 3.96 1.68 4.26
CA ASP A 208 2.95 0.66 3.93
C ASP A 208 2.50 0.68 2.47
N VAL A 209 3.19 1.48 1.64
CA VAL A 209 3.09 1.47 0.16
C VAL A 209 1.70 1.84 -0.36
N ASP A 210 0.99 2.72 0.33
CA ASP A 210 -0.27 3.29 -0.19
C ASP A 210 -0.09 4.70 -0.78
N ARG A 211 1.14 5.26 -0.68
CA ARG A 211 1.55 6.51 -1.33
C ARG A 211 2.68 6.27 -2.30
N LEU A 212 2.65 7.02 -3.41
CA LEU A 212 3.62 6.94 -4.49
C LEU A 212 3.95 8.32 -4.99
N VAL A 213 5.26 8.61 -5.08
CA VAL A 213 5.79 9.81 -5.73
C VAL A 213 6.84 9.40 -6.76
N PHE A 214 6.81 10.04 -7.92
CA PHE A 214 7.83 9.86 -8.95
C PHE A 214 8.86 10.99 -8.94
N VAL A 215 10.10 10.64 -9.28
CA VAL A 215 11.19 11.57 -9.55
C VAL A 215 11.55 11.41 -11.02
N SER A 216 11.57 12.53 -11.75
CA SER A 216 11.94 12.56 -13.17
C SER A 216 13.44 12.33 -13.35
N GLU A 217 13.86 12.00 -14.57
CA GLU A 217 15.26 11.71 -14.92
C GLU A 217 16.24 12.85 -14.61
N ASN A 218 15.74 14.08 -14.47
CA ASN A 218 16.54 15.26 -14.09
C ASN A 218 16.64 15.48 -12.57
N GLY A 219 16.02 14.60 -11.75
CA GLY A 219 15.99 14.72 -10.30
C GLY A 219 14.88 15.61 -9.73
N GLU A 220 13.97 16.10 -10.55
CA GLU A 220 12.83 16.88 -10.09
C GLU A 220 11.64 15.97 -9.76
N LEU A 221 10.87 16.32 -8.72
CA LEU A 221 9.63 15.60 -8.44
C LEU A 221 8.63 15.81 -9.56
N PHE A 222 7.99 14.72 -9.98
CA PHE A 222 6.89 14.76 -10.95
C PHE A 222 5.66 15.51 -10.41
N GLY A 223 5.58 15.66 -9.08
CA GLY A 223 4.50 16.33 -8.35
C GLY A 223 3.48 15.33 -7.79
N GLU A 224 3.14 15.50 -6.53
CA GLU A 224 2.29 14.57 -5.77
C GLU A 224 0.93 14.33 -6.45
N GLU A 225 0.29 15.41 -6.91
CA GLU A 225 -1.02 15.37 -7.58
C GLU A 225 -0.94 14.80 -9.01
N TYR A 226 0.21 14.93 -9.68
CA TYR A 226 0.33 14.55 -11.09
C TYR A 226 0.46 13.04 -11.30
N THR A 227 0.82 12.26 -10.30
CA THR A 227 0.79 10.79 -10.37
C THR A 227 -0.63 10.32 -10.69
N LEU A 228 -1.64 10.79 -9.94
CA LEU A 228 -3.04 10.46 -10.20
C LEU A 228 -3.51 10.98 -11.57
N VAL A 229 -3.09 12.18 -11.93
CA VAL A 229 -3.45 12.82 -13.22
C VAL A 229 -2.90 12.01 -14.41
N ALA A 230 -1.65 11.58 -14.34
CA ALA A 230 -1.00 10.77 -15.38
C ALA A 230 -1.66 9.38 -15.53
N VAL A 231 -1.98 8.74 -14.42
CA VAL A 231 -2.69 7.45 -14.42
C VAL A 231 -4.10 7.63 -15.01
N ALA A 232 -4.81 8.68 -14.62
CA ALA A 232 -6.13 8.97 -15.18
C ALA A 232 -6.07 9.27 -16.69
N ASP A 233 -5.08 10.05 -17.14
CA ASP A 233 -4.89 10.33 -18.58
C ASP A 233 -4.66 9.05 -19.40
N TYR A 234 -3.87 8.12 -18.83
CA TYR A 234 -3.65 6.81 -19.46
C TYR A 234 -4.91 5.94 -19.48
N LEU A 235 -5.60 5.83 -18.35
CA LEU A 235 -6.81 5.01 -18.22
C LEU A 235 -7.95 5.51 -19.12
N LEU A 236 -8.11 6.82 -19.25
CA LEU A 236 -9.17 7.45 -20.02
C LEU A 236 -8.95 7.39 -21.54
N GLN A 237 -7.83 6.85 -22.01
CA GLN A 237 -7.66 6.47 -23.42
C GLN A 237 -8.53 5.25 -23.80
N GLN A 238 -8.96 4.47 -22.81
CA GLN A 238 -9.94 3.38 -22.98
C GLN A 238 -11.38 3.94 -22.87
N PRO A 239 -12.43 3.16 -23.24
CA PRO A 239 -13.81 3.64 -23.14
C PRO A 239 -14.11 4.19 -21.73
N ALA A 240 -14.57 5.42 -21.70
CA ALA A 240 -14.59 6.31 -20.57
C ALA A 240 -15.33 5.76 -19.33
N GLY A 241 -14.68 5.90 -18.18
CA GLY A 241 -15.26 5.78 -16.86
C GLY A 241 -15.64 7.13 -16.25
N HIS A 242 -16.16 7.11 -15.02
CA HIS A 242 -16.34 8.29 -14.19
C HIS A 242 -15.07 8.57 -13.38
N VAL A 243 -14.65 9.83 -13.30
CA VAL A 243 -13.48 10.26 -12.53
C VAL A 243 -13.95 11.03 -11.29
N GLY A 244 -13.43 10.63 -10.14
CA GLY A 244 -13.72 11.28 -8.87
C GLY A 244 -12.45 11.78 -8.17
N SER A 245 -12.54 12.89 -7.46
CA SER A 245 -11.52 13.35 -6.54
C SER A 245 -12.12 13.91 -5.26
N ASN A 246 -11.27 14.09 -4.24
CA ASN A 246 -11.65 14.88 -3.08
C ASN A 246 -11.51 16.38 -3.36
N LEU A 247 -12.03 17.21 -2.46
CA LEU A 247 -12.00 18.68 -2.61
C LEU A 247 -10.60 19.30 -2.43
N SER A 248 -9.64 18.56 -1.90
CA SER A 248 -8.25 19.02 -1.72
C SER A 248 -7.37 18.74 -2.94
N SER A 249 -7.83 17.93 -3.89
CA SER A 249 -7.10 17.62 -5.13
C SER A 249 -7.04 18.82 -6.07
N SER A 250 -5.98 18.85 -6.88
CA SER A 250 -5.83 19.89 -7.90
C SER A 250 -6.89 19.79 -9.00
N ARG A 251 -7.10 20.87 -9.75
CA ARG A 251 -8.04 20.91 -10.87
C ARG A 251 -7.58 20.08 -12.08
N ALA A 252 -6.31 19.66 -12.12
CA ALA A 252 -5.73 18.96 -13.24
C ALA A 252 -6.47 17.66 -13.60
N LEU A 253 -6.97 16.93 -12.58
CA LEU A 253 -7.75 15.71 -12.81
C LEU A 253 -9.08 15.99 -13.53
N ARG A 254 -9.76 17.09 -13.20
CA ARG A 254 -10.95 17.53 -13.90
C ARG A 254 -10.63 17.91 -15.34
N ASP A 255 -9.54 18.65 -15.58
CA ASP A 255 -9.15 19.11 -16.91
C ASP A 255 -8.80 17.90 -17.82
N ILE A 256 -8.21 16.83 -17.27
CA ILE A 256 -8.01 15.56 -17.98
C ILE A 256 -9.33 14.85 -18.27
N ALA A 257 -10.25 14.77 -17.32
CA ALA A 257 -11.57 14.18 -17.55
C ALA A 257 -12.32 14.91 -18.66
N GLU A 258 -12.33 16.23 -18.68
CA GLU A 258 -12.92 17.06 -19.73
C GLU A 258 -12.27 16.80 -21.11
N ARG A 259 -10.92 16.68 -21.16
CA ARG A 259 -10.18 16.35 -22.39
C ARG A 259 -10.64 15.03 -23.01
N HIS A 260 -10.85 14.03 -22.18
CA HIS A 260 -11.31 12.69 -22.58
C HIS A 260 -12.84 12.56 -22.66
N GLN A 261 -13.60 13.64 -22.54
CA GLN A 261 -15.08 13.66 -22.56
C GLN A 261 -15.69 12.72 -21.50
N SER A 262 -14.97 12.54 -20.38
CA SER A 262 -15.41 11.76 -19.24
C SER A 262 -16.17 12.61 -18.22
N THR A 263 -17.03 11.96 -17.42
CA THR A 263 -17.69 12.61 -16.31
C THR A 263 -16.77 12.75 -15.11
N TYR A 264 -16.88 13.88 -14.40
CA TYR A 264 -16.07 14.17 -13.22
C TYR A 264 -16.95 14.59 -12.03
N SER A 265 -16.59 14.13 -10.84
CA SER A 265 -17.18 14.65 -9.59
C SER A 265 -16.10 14.87 -8.52
N ALA A 266 -16.34 15.86 -7.65
CA ALA A 266 -15.54 16.10 -6.44
C ALA A 266 -16.43 15.96 -5.21
N SER A 267 -15.92 15.30 -4.14
CA SER A 267 -16.64 15.05 -2.90
C SER A 267 -15.83 15.47 -1.67
#